data_ce03336970344298735f442300e4235e
#
_entry.id   ce03336970344298735f442300e4235e
#
_cell.length_a   1.000
_cell.length_b   1.000
_cell.length_c   1.000
_cell.angle_alpha   90.00
_cell.angle_beta   90.00
_cell.angle_gamma   90.00
#
_symmetry.space_group_name_H-M   'P 1'
#
loop_
_entity.id
_entity.type
_entity.pdbx_description
1 polymer ?
#
loop_
_entity_poly.entity_id
_entity_poly.type
_entity_poly.pdbx_seq_one_letter_code
_entity_poly.pdbx_strand_id
1 'polypeptide(L)'
;MPGYEPFLLCDFHVHTRWSDGRLTLRDTIDLYGRTGKFDVIAITDHILMKRDLLARAGRVATLGRCTFGIAEDQFPAYLEDIARESERARRQYDLLVVPGAEITQNKLRGKKNAHIIALDIKRYISADQSPDDILKEIRRQGALSVACHPHHRAVRRLEISTCYLWDHRSALSGLVDVWEAANRDDLFSVTSLKHFPYVASSDFHKPKHLYSWKTLLRAEKEWPAIRKALCANVDVALTLFRKDSWNPNGTAWTGALRPAALGRLRLRPAR
;
A
#
# COMPACT_ATOMS: atom_id res chain seq x y z
N MET A 1 -29.44 19.81 -4.47
CA MET A 1 -27.97 20.00 -4.51
C MET A 1 -27.38 18.61 -4.56
N PRO A 2 -26.52 18.23 -5.51
CA PRO A 2 -25.81 16.95 -5.41
C PRO A 2 -24.98 17.02 -4.11
N GLY A 3 -25.18 16.02 -3.25
CA GLY A 3 -24.51 15.96 -1.94
C GLY A 3 -23.00 15.93 -2.14
N TYR A 4 -22.32 16.81 -1.45
CA TYR A 4 -20.86 16.89 -1.45
C TYR A 4 -20.33 15.71 -0.62
N GLU A 5 -19.95 14.62 -1.27
CA GLU A 5 -19.39 13.46 -0.56
C GLU A 5 -18.10 13.84 0.17
N PRO A 6 -17.93 13.45 1.44
CA PRO A 6 -16.70 13.72 2.16
C PRO A 6 -15.53 12.93 1.57
N PHE A 7 -14.29 13.39 1.81
CA PHE A 7 -13.13 12.63 1.46
C PHE A 7 -12.99 11.40 2.36
N LEU A 8 -12.74 10.25 1.77
CA LEU A 8 -12.34 9.03 2.44
C LEU A 8 -10.86 9.08 2.78
N LEU A 9 -10.49 8.73 4.01
CA LEU A 9 -9.09 8.54 4.42
C LEU A 9 -8.72 7.07 4.18
N CYS A 10 -7.75 6.86 3.29
CA CYS A 10 -7.39 5.53 2.80
C CYS A 10 -5.91 5.20 3.06
N ASP A 11 -5.64 3.92 3.34
CA ASP A 11 -4.29 3.35 3.42
C ASP A 11 -4.23 2.06 2.62
N PHE A 12 -3.56 2.07 1.47
CA PHE A 12 -3.57 0.96 0.52
C PHE A 12 -2.35 0.02 0.62
N HIS A 13 -1.54 0.14 1.69
CA HIS A 13 -0.33 -0.65 1.86
C HIS A 13 -0.11 -1.01 3.35
N VAL A 14 -0.67 -2.17 3.75
CA VAL A 14 -0.69 -2.58 5.15
C VAL A 14 -0.32 -4.06 5.28
N HIS A 15 0.70 -4.35 6.09
CA HIS A 15 1.19 -5.70 6.39
C HIS A 15 0.75 -6.17 7.77
N THR A 16 0.53 -7.47 7.88
CA THR A 16 0.11 -8.16 9.09
C THR A 16 1.08 -9.32 9.41
N ARG A 17 0.73 -10.14 10.40
CA ARG A 17 1.48 -11.37 10.71
C ARG A 17 1.35 -12.48 9.66
N TRP A 18 0.56 -12.27 8.62
CA TRP A 18 0.59 -13.12 7.45
C TRP A 18 1.91 -12.96 6.66
N SER A 19 2.62 -11.86 6.87
CA SER A 19 3.99 -11.66 6.41
C SER A 19 4.90 -11.21 7.56
N ASP A 20 5.48 -10.03 7.48
CA ASP A 20 6.46 -9.49 8.43
C ASP A 20 5.90 -8.34 9.28
N GLY A 21 4.61 -8.09 9.21
CA GLY A 21 3.92 -7.16 10.09
C GLY A 21 3.90 -7.65 11.55
N ARG A 22 3.92 -6.73 12.50
CA ARG A 22 3.96 -7.06 13.94
C ARG A 22 2.62 -7.42 14.55
N LEU A 23 1.53 -6.98 13.96
CA LEU A 23 0.17 -7.19 14.46
C LEU A 23 -0.53 -8.31 13.69
N THR A 24 -1.43 -9.01 14.34
CA THR A 24 -2.36 -9.90 13.64
C THR A 24 -3.26 -9.09 12.71
N LEU A 25 -3.91 -9.73 11.74
CA LEU A 25 -4.89 -9.07 10.89
C LEU A 25 -5.97 -8.38 11.72
N ARG A 26 -6.50 -9.07 12.72
CA ARG A 26 -7.51 -8.54 13.64
C ARG A 26 -7.01 -7.31 14.40
N ASP A 27 -5.84 -7.39 15.03
CA ASP A 27 -5.28 -6.27 15.80
C ASP A 27 -4.96 -5.06 14.91
N THR A 28 -4.55 -5.30 13.66
CA THR A 28 -4.31 -4.26 12.66
C THR A 28 -5.62 -3.55 12.34
N ILE A 29 -6.66 -4.28 12.01
CA ILE A 29 -8.00 -3.73 11.74
C ILE A 29 -8.53 -2.94 12.94
N ASP A 30 -8.38 -3.49 14.15
CA ASP A 30 -8.81 -2.82 15.38
C ASP A 30 -8.02 -1.53 15.64
N LEU A 31 -6.72 -1.51 15.32
CA LEU A 31 -5.91 -0.30 15.44
C LEU A 31 -6.42 0.80 14.52
N TYR A 32 -6.67 0.51 13.26
CA TYR A 32 -7.21 1.48 12.29
C TYR A 32 -8.64 1.88 12.65
N GLY A 33 -9.50 0.92 12.92
CA GLY A 33 -10.92 1.14 13.22
C GLY A 33 -11.15 1.99 14.46
N ARG A 34 -10.41 1.73 15.55
CA ARG A 34 -10.51 2.51 16.81
C ARG A 34 -10.11 3.97 16.67
N THR A 35 -9.40 4.36 15.64
CA THR A 35 -9.14 5.78 15.38
C THR A 35 -10.40 6.54 15.02
N GLY A 36 -11.40 5.85 14.44
CA GLY A 36 -12.62 6.46 13.89
C GLY A 36 -12.35 7.46 12.76
N LYS A 37 -11.18 7.35 12.08
CA LYS A 37 -10.75 8.28 11.03
C LYS A 37 -10.58 7.62 9.68
N PHE A 38 -10.20 6.34 9.66
CA PHE A 38 -9.97 5.62 8.41
C PHE A 38 -11.28 5.05 7.87
N ASP A 39 -11.47 5.24 6.58
CA ASP A 39 -12.62 4.72 5.82
C ASP A 39 -12.26 3.44 5.07
N VAL A 40 -11.01 3.36 4.58
CA VAL A 40 -10.55 2.26 3.74
C VAL A 40 -9.12 1.87 4.11
N ILE A 41 -8.89 0.56 4.26
CA ILE A 41 -7.53 0.00 4.29
C ILE A 41 -7.43 -1.17 3.32
N ALA A 42 -6.25 -1.40 2.76
CA ALA A 42 -5.97 -2.62 2.01
C ALA A 42 -4.93 -3.45 2.77
N ILE A 43 -5.23 -4.73 2.95
CA ILE A 43 -4.28 -5.70 3.51
C ILE A 43 -3.46 -6.26 2.36
N THR A 44 -2.14 -6.10 2.44
CA THR A 44 -1.23 -6.32 1.31
C THR A 44 0.03 -7.06 1.73
N ASP A 45 -0.13 -8.13 2.50
CA ASP A 45 0.97 -8.96 2.96
C ASP A 45 1.83 -9.49 1.80
N HIS A 46 3.12 -9.70 2.06
CA HIS A 46 4.09 -10.08 1.04
C HIS A 46 3.85 -11.46 0.43
N ILE A 47 3.97 -11.55 -0.90
CA ILE A 47 4.25 -12.78 -1.64
C ILE A 47 5.69 -12.69 -2.11
N LEU A 48 6.58 -13.51 -1.54
CA LEU A 48 8.00 -13.48 -1.81
C LEU A 48 8.41 -14.48 -2.89
N MET A 49 9.53 -14.22 -3.54
CA MET A 49 10.17 -15.18 -4.46
C MET A 49 10.52 -16.48 -3.73
N LYS A 50 10.25 -17.64 -4.34
CA LYS A 50 10.60 -18.97 -3.77
C LYS A 50 12.11 -19.13 -3.52
N ARG A 51 12.95 -18.41 -4.26
CA ARG A 51 14.42 -18.43 -4.18
C ARG A 51 15.00 -17.27 -3.37
N ASP A 52 14.18 -16.51 -2.64
CA ASP A 52 14.68 -15.45 -1.76
C ASP A 52 15.50 -16.08 -0.61
N LEU A 53 16.82 -15.85 -0.66
CA LEU A 53 17.76 -16.40 0.33
C LEU A 53 17.52 -15.82 1.72
N LEU A 54 17.07 -14.56 1.82
CA LEU A 54 16.77 -13.92 3.10
C LEU A 54 15.50 -14.52 3.72
N ALA A 55 14.47 -14.75 2.92
CA ALA A 55 13.25 -15.41 3.37
C ALA A 55 13.53 -16.86 3.81
N ARG A 56 14.39 -17.58 3.08
CA ARG A 56 14.80 -18.94 3.43
C ARG A 56 15.63 -18.99 4.72
N ALA A 57 16.61 -18.09 4.86
CA ALA A 57 17.44 -17.99 6.06
C ALA A 57 16.57 -17.64 7.28
N GLY A 58 15.61 -16.73 7.15
CA GLY A 58 14.69 -16.38 8.22
C GLY A 58 13.78 -17.54 8.63
N ARG A 59 13.24 -18.32 7.69
CA ARG A 59 12.46 -19.53 7.99
C ARG A 59 13.27 -20.56 8.78
N VAL A 60 14.52 -20.76 8.39
CA VAL A 60 15.45 -21.69 9.09
C VAL A 60 15.77 -21.16 10.48
N ALA A 61 16.12 -19.88 10.61
CA ALA A 61 16.49 -19.27 11.89
C ALA A 61 15.32 -19.22 12.90
N THR A 62 14.08 -19.20 12.43
CA THR A 62 12.88 -19.11 13.29
C THR A 62 12.13 -20.43 13.44
N LEU A 63 12.70 -21.55 12.93
CA LEU A 63 12.05 -22.87 12.91
C LEU A 63 10.63 -22.81 12.30
N GLY A 64 10.43 -22.00 11.27
CA GLY A 64 9.15 -21.83 10.60
C GLY A 64 8.13 -20.96 11.34
N ARG A 65 8.50 -20.34 12.48
CA ARG A 65 7.59 -19.50 13.29
C ARG A 65 7.36 -18.11 12.73
N CYS A 66 8.24 -17.62 11.85
CA CYS A 66 8.04 -16.36 11.13
C CYS A 66 7.89 -16.65 9.65
N THR A 67 6.70 -16.43 9.14
CA THR A 67 6.44 -16.38 7.70
C THR A 67 6.76 -14.98 7.22
N PHE A 68 7.82 -14.83 6.41
CA PHE A 68 8.15 -13.52 5.79
C PHE A 68 7.24 -13.20 4.60
N GLY A 69 6.35 -14.11 4.22
CA GLY A 69 5.40 -13.94 3.12
C GLY A 69 4.48 -15.15 2.99
N ILE A 70 3.38 -14.93 2.26
CA ILE A 70 2.32 -15.90 2.02
C ILE A 70 2.78 -16.91 0.96
N ALA A 71 2.68 -18.20 1.28
CA ALA A 71 2.89 -19.27 0.31
C ALA A 71 1.62 -19.53 -0.52
N GLU A 72 1.79 -20.18 -1.67
CA GLU A 72 0.69 -20.45 -2.61
C GLU A 72 -0.43 -21.28 -1.99
N ASP A 73 -0.08 -22.29 -1.21
CA ASP A 73 -1.02 -23.16 -0.49
C ASP A 73 -1.72 -22.46 0.70
N GLN A 74 -1.14 -21.39 1.23
CA GLN A 74 -1.71 -20.59 2.31
C GLN A 74 -2.63 -19.48 1.78
N PHE A 75 -2.55 -19.15 0.49
CA PHE A 75 -3.23 -17.99 -0.07
C PHE A 75 -4.76 -18.04 0.04
N PRO A 76 -5.44 -19.19 -0.15
CA PRO A 76 -6.88 -19.29 0.09
C PRO A 76 -7.26 -18.95 1.54
N ALA A 77 -6.55 -19.48 2.52
CA ALA A 77 -6.79 -19.22 3.95
C ALA A 77 -6.54 -17.74 4.31
N TYR A 78 -5.55 -17.11 3.68
CA TYR A 78 -5.31 -15.67 3.80
C TYR A 78 -6.50 -14.84 3.32
N LEU A 79 -7.05 -15.14 2.15
CA LEU A 79 -8.22 -14.43 1.63
C LEU A 79 -9.47 -14.67 2.48
N GLU A 80 -9.68 -15.88 2.99
CA GLU A 80 -10.78 -16.20 3.89
C GLU A 80 -10.68 -15.42 5.20
N ASP A 81 -9.47 -15.30 5.76
CA ASP A 81 -9.23 -14.52 6.98
C ASP A 81 -9.55 -13.04 6.75
N ILE A 82 -9.11 -12.47 5.62
CA ILE A 82 -9.43 -11.09 5.24
C ILE A 82 -10.94 -10.92 5.07
N ALA A 83 -11.62 -11.82 4.39
CA ALA A 83 -13.07 -11.73 4.15
C ALA A 83 -13.85 -11.71 5.48
N ARG A 84 -13.50 -12.62 6.41
CA ARG A 84 -14.11 -12.70 7.74
C ARG A 84 -13.88 -11.42 8.54
N GLU A 85 -12.65 -10.94 8.59
CA GLU A 85 -12.29 -9.73 9.35
C GLU A 85 -12.81 -8.46 8.67
N SER A 86 -12.92 -8.41 7.34
CA SER A 86 -13.54 -7.32 6.58
C SER A 86 -15.01 -7.14 6.95
N GLU A 87 -15.76 -8.23 7.02
CA GLU A 87 -17.16 -8.18 7.43
C GLU A 87 -17.31 -7.67 8.88
N ARG A 88 -16.43 -8.09 9.78
CA ARG A 88 -16.38 -7.59 11.15
C ARG A 88 -16.04 -6.10 11.19
N ALA A 89 -15.03 -5.68 10.43
CA ALA A 89 -14.57 -4.28 10.35
C ALA A 89 -15.69 -3.35 9.85
N ARG A 90 -16.43 -3.80 8.83
CA ARG A 90 -17.58 -3.06 8.28
C ARG A 90 -18.65 -2.84 9.34
N ARG A 91 -19.02 -3.89 10.08
CA ARG A 91 -20.05 -3.82 11.13
C ARG A 91 -19.60 -3.00 12.35
N GLN A 92 -18.35 -3.15 12.77
CA GLN A 92 -17.87 -2.59 14.04
C GLN A 92 -17.34 -1.17 13.91
N TYR A 93 -16.73 -0.83 12.77
CA TYR A 93 -15.99 0.42 12.58
C TYR A 93 -16.41 1.20 11.34
N ASP A 94 -17.36 0.69 10.54
CA ASP A 94 -17.66 1.20 9.20
C ASP A 94 -16.39 1.33 8.32
N LEU A 95 -15.44 0.41 8.51
CA LEU A 95 -14.15 0.38 7.81
C LEU A 95 -14.24 -0.62 6.65
N LEU A 96 -13.99 -0.14 5.43
CA LEU A 96 -13.83 -1.00 4.26
C LEU A 96 -12.43 -1.60 4.23
N VAL A 97 -12.34 -2.92 4.20
CA VAL A 97 -11.06 -3.65 4.07
C VAL A 97 -10.97 -4.29 2.69
N VAL A 98 -9.98 -3.90 1.91
CA VAL A 98 -9.75 -4.42 0.54
C VAL A 98 -8.73 -5.54 0.61
N PRO A 99 -9.01 -6.74 0.07
CA PRO A 99 -8.01 -7.79 -0.03
C PRO A 99 -6.94 -7.42 -1.05
N GLY A 100 -5.69 -7.66 -0.72
CA GLY A 100 -4.56 -7.40 -1.61
C GLY A 100 -3.38 -8.30 -1.28
N ALA A 101 -2.31 -8.14 -2.03
CA ALA A 101 -1.01 -8.71 -1.73
C ALA A 101 0.09 -7.86 -2.37
N GLU A 102 1.25 -7.77 -1.74
CA GLU A 102 2.44 -7.19 -2.34
C GLU A 102 3.33 -8.29 -2.91
N ILE A 103 3.42 -8.34 -4.24
CA ILE A 103 4.30 -9.25 -4.97
C ILE A 103 5.70 -8.66 -4.96
N THR A 104 6.59 -9.27 -4.16
CA THR A 104 7.84 -8.67 -3.73
C THR A 104 9.05 -9.39 -4.33
N GLN A 105 9.86 -8.66 -5.07
CA GLN A 105 11.09 -9.16 -5.70
C GLN A 105 12.32 -8.55 -5.05
N ASN A 106 13.11 -9.38 -4.33
CA ASN A 106 14.26 -8.99 -3.54
C ASN A 106 15.54 -9.72 -3.99
N LYS A 107 15.86 -9.70 -5.28
CA LYS A 107 17.12 -10.26 -5.77
C LYS A 107 18.28 -9.36 -5.36
N LEU A 108 19.23 -9.90 -4.59
CA LEU A 108 20.53 -9.25 -4.37
C LEU A 108 21.19 -9.01 -5.73
N ARG A 109 21.57 -7.76 -6.02
CA ARG A 109 22.11 -7.31 -7.33
C ARG A 109 21.11 -7.45 -8.51
N GLY A 110 19.81 -7.62 -8.24
CA GLY A 110 18.80 -7.70 -9.29
C GLY A 110 18.52 -6.33 -9.91
N LYS A 111 18.75 -6.19 -11.22
CA LYS A 111 18.38 -4.97 -11.97
C LYS A 111 16.86 -4.86 -12.21
N LYS A 112 16.11 -5.92 -11.91
CA LYS A 112 14.67 -6.03 -12.19
C LYS A 112 13.87 -6.31 -10.91
N ASN A 113 14.23 -5.67 -9.80
CA ASN A 113 13.42 -5.77 -8.59
C ASN A 113 12.27 -4.76 -8.67
N ALA A 114 11.08 -5.25 -8.38
CA ALA A 114 9.87 -4.47 -8.27
C ALA A 114 9.05 -4.96 -7.07
N HIS A 115 8.39 -4.05 -6.41
CA HIS A 115 7.34 -4.34 -5.45
C HIS A 115 6.03 -3.86 -6.05
N ILE A 116 5.08 -4.77 -6.19
CA ILE A 116 3.82 -4.50 -6.89
C ILE A 116 2.67 -4.97 -6.01
N ILE A 117 1.82 -4.04 -5.56
CA ILE A 117 0.58 -4.40 -4.90
C ILE A 117 -0.47 -4.77 -5.96
N ALA A 118 -1.21 -5.84 -5.67
CA ALA A 118 -2.44 -6.20 -6.34
C ALA A 118 -3.60 -5.98 -5.36
N LEU A 119 -4.44 -4.96 -5.60
CA LEU A 119 -5.63 -4.69 -4.81
C LEU A 119 -6.83 -5.42 -5.40
N ASP A 120 -7.65 -6.03 -4.56
CA ASP A 120 -8.77 -6.89 -4.92
C ASP A 120 -8.31 -8.14 -5.69
N ILE A 121 -7.18 -8.69 -5.27
CA ILE A 121 -6.60 -9.92 -5.82
C ILE A 121 -7.49 -11.15 -5.51
N LYS A 122 -7.62 -12.05 -6.47
CA LYS A 122 -8.49 -13.24 -6.34
C LYS A 122 -7.70 -14.55 -6.29
N ARG A 123 -6.52 -14.60 -6.86
CA ARG A 123 -5.66 -15.78 -6.95
C ARG A 123 -4.21 -15.42 -6.71
N TYR A 124 -3.47 -16.36 -6.17
CA TYR A 124 -2.03 -16.23 -5.96
C TYR A 124 -1.29 -15.85 -7.25
N ILE A 125 -0.36 -14.90 -7.13
CA ILE A 125 0.55 -14.50 -8.21
C ILE A 125 1.97 -14.73 -7.74
N SER A 126 2.71 -15.59 -8.44
CA SER A 126 4.10 -15.91 -8.08
C SER A 126 5.01 -14.70 -8.32
N ALA A 127 5.82 -14.35 -7.32
CA ALA A 127 6.86 -13.32 -7.42
C ALA A 127 8.07 -13.76 -8.27
N ASP A 128 8.15 -15.03 -8.68
CA ASP A 128 9.24 -15.53 -9.53
C ASP A 128 9.09 -15.14 -11.01
N GLN A 129 7.93 -14.61 -11.41
CA GLN A 129 7.66 -14.10 -12.75
C GLN A 129 8.41 -12.79 -13.04
N SER A 130 8.40 -12.34 -14.29
CA SER A 130 8.87 -10.99 -14.60
C SER A 130 7.89 -9.93 -14.06
N PRO A 131 8.33 -8.70 -13.74
CA PRO A 131 7.41 -7.63 -13.33
C PRO A 131 6.28 -7.39 -14.33
N ASP A 132 6.59 -7.47 -15.63
CA ASP A 132 5.63 -7.29 -16.71
C ASP A 132 4.54 -8.37 -16.70
N ASP A 133 4.94 -9.63 -16.44
CA ASP A 133 3.99 -10.76 -16.38
C ASP A 133 3.14 -10.71 -15.11
N ILE A 134 3.73 -10.25 -13.98
CA ILE A 134 2.98 -9.98 -12.75
C ILE A 134 1.89 -8.93 -13.01
N LEU A 135 2.23 -7.81 -13.65
CA LEU A 135 1.27 -6.75 -13.99
C LEU A 135 0.15 -7.26 -14.92
N LYS A 136 0.50 -8.06 -15.93
CA LYS A 136 -0.49 -8.68 -16.81
C LYS A 136 -1.41 -9.66 -16.06
N GLU A 137 -0.87 -10.41 -15.09
CA GLU A 137 -1.67 -11.33 -14.28
C GLU A 137 -2.62 -10.58 -13.33
N ILE A 138 -2.16 -9.49 -12.70
CA ILE A 138 -3.01 -8.60 -11.90
C ILE A 138 -4.19 -8.11 -12.76
N ARG A 139 -3.91 -7.62 -13.96
CA ARG A 139 -4.95 -7.15 -14.90
C ARG A 139 -5.91 -8.26 -15.31
N ARG A 140 -5.42 -9.49 -15.59
CA ARG A 140 -6.28 -10.64 -15.95
C ARG A 140 -7.25 -11.02 -14.83
N GLN A 141 -6.90 -10.77 -13.58
CA GLN A 141 -7.79 -10.99 -12.43
C GLN A 141 -8.79 -9.86 -12.20
N GLY A 142 -8.67 -8.76 -12.94
CA GLY A 142 -9.45 -7.54 -12.70
C GLY A 142 -9.01 -6.78 -11.44
N ALA A 143 -7.88 -7.15 -10.86
CA ALA A 143 -7.26 -6.45 -9.74
C ALA A 143 -6.62 -5.12 -10.18
N LEU A 144 -6.39 -4.21 -9.24
CA LEU A 144 -5.71 -2.94 -9.50
C LEU A 144 -4.25 -3.03 -9.07
N SER A 145 -3.34 -2.65 -9.96
CA SER A 145 -1.91 -2.66 -9.68
C SER A 145 -1.41 -1.33 -9.11
N VAL A 146 -0.59 -1.40 -8.03
CA VAL A 146 0.12 -0.24 -7.48
C VAL A 146 1.62 -0.50 -7.51
N ALA A 147 2.38 0.39 -8.15
CA ALA A 147 3.84 0.39 -8.07
C ALA A 147 4.26 0.95 -6.71
N CYS A 148 4.73 0.07 -5.80
CA CYS A 148 5.09 0.45 -4.43
C CYS A 148 6.46 1.11 -4.39
N HIS A 149 6.62 2.19 -3.58
CA HIS A 149 7.88 2.91 -3.37
C HIS A 149 8.87 2.78 -4.55
N PRO A 150 8.41 3.12 -5.79
CA PRO A 150 9.08 2.76 -7.04
C PRO A 150 10.38 3.53 -7.29
N HIS A 151 10.68 4.49 -6.43
CA HIS A 151 11.87 5.36 -6.46
C HIS A 151 12.93 4.97 -5.42
N HIS A 152 12.70 3.91 -4.63
CA HIS A 152 13.66 3.50 -3.62
C HIS A 152 14.93 2.93 -4.27
N ARG A 153 16.03 3.70 -4.19
CA ARG A 153 17.36 3.29 -4.67
C ARG A 153 18.21 2.84 -3.49
N ALA A 154 18.77 1.65 -3.61
CA ALA A 154 19.71 1.16 -2.63
C ALA A 154 20.93 2.08 -2.53
N VAL A 155 21.17 2.62 -1.35
CA VAL A 155 22.32 3.45 -1.02
C VAL A 155 23.46 2.60 -0.45
N ARG A 156 23.12 1.51 0.24
CA ARG A 156 24.08 0.59 0.85
C ARG A 156 24.16 -0.72 0.07
N ARG A 157 25.32 -1.38 0.18
CA ARG A 157 25.61 -2.62 -0.57
C ARG A 157 24.61 -3.77 -0.36
N LEU A 158 23.91 -3.77 0.76
CA LEU A 158 22.94 -4.82 1.14
C LEU A 158 21.46 -4.36 1.02
N GLU A 159 21.22 -3.14 0.58
CA GLU A 159 19.87 -2.65 0.32
C GLU A 159 19.38 -3.10 -1.05
N ILE A 160 18.06 -3.27 -1.16
CA ILE A 160 17.41 -3.69 -2.40
C ILE A 160 16.77 -2.46 -3.05
N SER A 161 17.13 -2.20 -4.30
CA SER A 161 16.51 -1.14 -5.10
C SER A 161 15.23 -1.66 -5.74
N THR A 162 14.14 -0.90 -5.67
CA THR A 162 12.83 -1.22 -6.26
C THR A 162 12.48 -0.33 -7.47
N CYS A 163 13.49 0.30 -8.08
CA CYS A 163 13.29 1.29 -9.14
C CYS A 163 12.94 0.72 -10.53
N TYR A 164 12.87 -0.60 -10.70
CA TYR A 164 12.66 -1.17 -12.04
C TYR A 164 11.43 -0.60 -12.75
N LEU A 165 10.28 -0.52 -12.08
CA LEU A 165 9.06 0.01 -12.69
C LEU A 165 9.23 1.48 -13.09
N TRP A 166 9.84 2.27 -12.22
CA TRP A 166 10.07 3.69 -12.49
C TRP A 166 11.06 3.92 -13.64
N ASP A 167 12.14 3.16 -13.67
CA ASP A 167 13.15 3.25 -14.72
C ASP A 167 12.58 2.84 -16.11
N HIS A 168 11.54 1.99 -16.13
CA HIS A 168 10.85 1.52 -17.35
C HIS A 168 9.43 2.09 -17.50
N ARG A 169 9.08 3.16 -16.79
CA ARG A 169 7.69 3.68 -16.71
C ARG A 169 7.06 4.00 -18.05
N SER A 170 7.84 4.47 -19.02
CA SER A 170 7.32 4.77 -20.38
C SER A 170 6.79 3.52 -21.09
N ALA A 171 7.45 2.38 -20.91
CA ALA A 171 7.02 1.09 -21.48
C ALA A 171 5.89 0.44 -20.66
N LEU A 172 5.83 0.73 -19.35
CA LEU A 172 4.92 0.08 -18.39
C LEU A 172 3.70 0.94 -18.04
N SER A 173 3.63 2.19 -18.51
CA SER A 173 2.55 3.14 -18.18
C SER A 173 1.15 2.60 -18.53
N GLY A 174 1.04 1.73 -19.54
CA GLY A 174 -0.22 1.08 -19.88
C GLY A 174 -0.53 -0.19 -19.06
N LEU A 175 0.37 -0.63 -18.17
CA LEU A 175 0.22 -1.82 -17.33
C LEU A 175 0.10 -1.50 -15.84
N VAL A 176 0.75 -0.44 -15.37
CA VAL A 176 0.64 0.03 -13.97
C VAL A 176 -0.55 0.97 -13.87
N ASP A 177 -1.51 0.64 -13.00
CA ASP A 177 -2.71 1.45 -12.84
C ASP A 177 -2.44 2.69 -11.97
N VAL A 178 -1.67 2.52 -10.87
CA VAL A 178 -1.43 3.60 -9.88
C VAL A 178 0.01 3.53 -9.37
N TRP A 179 0.58 4.68 -9.01
CA TRP A 179 1.95 4.82 -8.52
C TRP A 179 1.96 5.35 -7.08
N GLU A 180 2.77 4.78 -6.23
CA GLU A 180 2.94 5.26 -4.88
C GLU A 180 3.86 6.49 -4.87
N ALA A 181 3.27 7.66 -4.58
CA ALA A 181 3.97 8.95 -4.55
C ALA A 181 4.60 9.26 -3.19
N ALA A 182 4.06 8.67 -2.13
CA ALA A 182 4.60 8.81 -0.79
C ALA A 182 4.41 7.50 -0.02
N ASN A 183 5.41 7.14 0.76
CA ASN A 183 5.45 5.91 1.54
C ASN A 183 6.14 6.21 2.87
N ARG A 184 5.54 5.80 4.00
CA ARG A 184 6.03 6.12 5.35
C ARG A 184 6.30 7.60 5.54
N ASP A 185 7.59 7.97 5.68
CA ASP A 185 8.08 9.34 5.88
C ASP A 185 8.64 9.94 4.58
N ASP A 186 8.75 9.13 3.52
CA ASP A 186 9.30 9.55 2.23
C ASP A 186 8.19 10.09 1.33
N LEU A 187 8.46 11.21 0.69
CA LEU A 187 7.64 11.82 -0.35
C LEU A 187 8.43 11.82 -1.66
N PHE A 188 7.93 11.08 -2.62
CA PHE A 188 8.44 11.15 -3.98
C PHE A 188 7.94 12.43 -4.66
N SER A 189 8.73 12.99 -5.57
CA SER A 189 8.34 14.22 -6.25
C SER A 189 7.04 14.04 -7.04
N VAL A 190 5.94 14.62 -6.53
CA VAL A 190 4.62 14.59 -7.18
C VAL A 190 4.68 15.19 -8.59
N THR A 191 5.61 16.14 -8.85
CA THR A 191 5.80 16.72 -10.18
C THR A 191 6.27 15.69 -11.20
N SER A 192 7.02 14.69 -10.77
CA SER A 192 7.44 13.58 -11.63
C SER A 192 6.30 12.62 -11.97
N LEU A 193 5.24 12.61 -11.16
CA LEU A 193 4.08 11.74 -11.31
C LEU A 193 2.85 12.44 -11.91
N LYS A 194 2.93 13.73 -12.29
CA LYS A 194 1.77 14.51 -12.74
C LYS A 194 0.96 13.88 -13.90
N HIS A 195 1.52 12.94 -14.61
CA HIS A 195 0.88 12.23 -15.72
C HIS A 195 0.42 10.81 -15.35
N PHE A 196 0.61 10.41 -14.11
CA PHE A 196 0.26 9.08 -13.63
C PHE A 196 -0.72 9.18 -12.46
N PRO A 197 -1.71 8.28 -12.39
CA PRO A 197 -2.50 8.12 -11.16
C PRO A 197 -1.59 7.79 -9.98
N TYR A 198 -1.86 8.37 -8.81
CA TYR A 198 -0.99 8.19 -7.65
C TYR A 198 -1.75 8.03 -6.34
N VAL A 199 -1.09 7.38 -5.39
CA VAL A 199 -1.54 7.21 -4.00
C VAL A 199 -0.41 7.50 -3.03
N ALA A 200 -0.73 7.60 -1.75
CA ALA A 200 0.23 7.55 -0.66
C ALA A 200 -0.23 6.52 0.36
N SER A 201 0.69 5.80 0.93
CA SER A 201 0.41 4.72 1.86
C SER A 201 1.46 4.62 2.97
N SER A 202 1.14 3.84 4.01
CA SER A 202 2.00 3.73 5.19
C SER A 202 3.09 2.68 5.05
N ASP A 203 2.92 1.70 4.19
CA ASP A 203 3.75 0.50 4.22
C ASP A 203 3.83 -0.03 5.66
N PHE A 204 2.63 -0.24 6.25
CA PHE A 204 2.45 -0.49 7.67
C PHE A 204 2.98 -1.85 8.07
N HIS A 205 3.97 -1.87 9.00
CA HIS A 205 4.49 -3.10 9.62
C HIS A 205 4.38 -3.07 11.15
N LYS A 206 4.17 -1.89 11.73
CA LYS A 206 4.12 -1.69 13.19
C LYS A 206 3.34 -0.42 13.54
N PRO A 207 2.79 -0.30 14.76
CA PRO A 207 1.86 0.77 15.13
C PRO A 207 2.34 2.19 14.83
N LYS A 208 3.63 2.47 14.93
CA LYS A 208 4.15 3.83 14.62
C LYS A 208 3.97 4.23 13.15
N HIS A 209 3.86 3.24 12.21
CA HIS A 209 3.65 3.52 10.79
C HIS A 209 2.21 3.98 10.48
N LEU A 210 1.29 3.91 11.45
CA LEU A 210 -0.01 4.53 11.34
C LEU A 210 0.11 6.04 11.03
N TYR A 211 1.10 6.69 11.64
CA TYR A 211 1.37 8.12 11.50
C TYR A 211 2.35 8.36 10.34
N SER A 212 1.80 8.43 9.14
CA SER A 212 2.55 8.53 7.89
C SER A 212 1.67 9.10 6.78
N TRP A 213 2.18 9.14 5.56
CA TRP A 213 1.40 9.54 4.40
C TRP A 213 0.21 8.63 4.14
N LYS A 214 -0.89 9.22 3.69
CA LYS A 214 -2.17 8.57 3.36
C LYS A 214 -2.78 9.20 2.12
N THR A 215 -3.72 8.48 1.52
CA THR A 215 -4.54 8.97 0.42
C THR A 215 -5.85 9.53 0.95
N LEU A 216 -6.22 10.72 0.48
CA LEU A 216 -7.58 11.25 0.56
C LEU A 216 -8.24 11.07 -0.80
N LEU A 217 -9.43 10.53 -0.81
CA LEU A 217 -10.15 10.18 -2.02
C LEU A 217 -11.63 10.54 -1.87
N ARG A 218 -12.22 11.19 -2.88
CA ARG A 218 -13.66 11.42 -2.92
C ARG A 218 -14.32 10.40 -3.82
N ALA A 219 -15.04 9.46 -3.21
CA ALA A 219 -15.82 8.44 -3.88
C ALA A 219 -16.84 7.87 -2.89
N GLU A 220 -17.85 7.17 -3.39
CA GLU A 220 -18.64 6.26 -2.55
C GLU A 220 -17.72 5.24 -1.88
N LYS A 221 -18.04 4.87 -0.60
CA LYS A 221 -17.22 3.91 0.19
C LYS A 221 -17.50 2.47 -0.25
N GLU A 222 -17.28 2.22 -1.55
CA GLU A 222 -17.40 0.93 -2.21
C GLU A 222 -16.21 0.72 -3.15
N TRP A 223 -15.66 -0.50 -3.20
CA TRP A 223 -14.44 -0.76 -3.95
C TRP A 223 -14.51 -0.37 -5.44
N PRO A 224 -15.60 -0.65 -6.18
CA PRO A 224 -15.68 -0.26 -7.58
C PRO A 224 -15.58 1.26 -7.81
N ALA A 225 -16.20 2.07 -6.95
CA ALA A 225 -16.15 3.53 -7.03
C ALA A 225 -14.75 4.05 -6.68
N ILE A 226 -14.15 3.53 -5.62
CA ILE A 226 -12.78 3.83 -5.19
C ILE A 226 -11.79 3.51 -6.30
N ARG A 227 -11.86 2.30 -6.87
CA ARG A 227 -11.00 1.87 -7.97
C ARG A 227 -11.12 2.80 -9.18
N LYS A 228 -12.34 3.17 -9.57
CA LYS A 228 -12.59 4.09 -10.67
C LYS A 228 -11.95 5.46 -10.43
N ALA A 229 -12.11 6.03 -9.24
CA ALA A 229 -11.52 7.31 -8.88
C ALA A 229 -9.99 7.27 -8.85
N LEU A 230 -9.39 6.20 -8.31
CA LEU A 230 -7.94 6.00 -8.31
C LEU A 230 -7.38 5.93 -9.74
N CYS A 231 -7.97 5.11 -10.62
CA CYS A 231 -7.53 5.01 -12.01
C CYS A 231 -7.70 6.31 -12.80
N ALA A 232 -8.77 7.05 -12.54
CA ALA A 232 -9.03 8.34 -13.17
C ALA A 232 -8.17 9.47 -12.59
N ASN A 233 -7.57 9.26 -11.42
CA ASN A 233 -6.84 10.26 -10.65
C ASN A 233 -7.65 11.56 -10.43
N VAL A 234 -8.93 11.40 -10.15
CA VAL A 234 -9.86 12.50 -9.91
C VAL A 234 -10.20 12.56 -8.43
N ASP A 235 -10.17 13.76 -7.86
CA ASP A 235 -10.41 14.00 -6.43
C ASP A 235 -9.53 13.14 -5.50
N VAL A 236 -8.28 12.93 -5.91
CA VAL A 236 -7.24 12.25 -5.12
C VAL A 236 -6.27 13.29 -4.56
N ALA A 237 -6.01 13.21 -3.26
CA ALA A 237 -5.03 14.05 -2.57
C ALA A 237 -4.19 13.23 -1.61
N LEU A 238 -3.03 13.76 -1.22
CA LEU A 238 -2.16 13.15 -0.23
C LEU A 238 -2.23 13.92 1.07
N THR A 239 -2.22 13.21 2.19
CA THR A 239 -2.20 13.81 3.52
C THR A 239 -1.21 13.10 4.43
N LEU A 240 -0.60 13.86 5.34
CA LEU A 240 0.25 13.30 6.38
C LEU A 240 -0.58 13.11 7.66
N PHE A 241 -0.92 11.88 7.98
CA PHE A 241 -1.63 11.53 9.22
C PHE A 241 -0.64 11.57 10.38
N ARG A 242 -0.88 12.43 11.37
CA ARG A 242 0.00 12.66 12.52
C ARG A 242 -0.69 12.32 13.84
N LYS A 243 0.10 11.99 14.84
CA LYS A 243 -0.38 11.70 16.19
C LYS A 243 -1.15 12.89 16.81
N ASP A 244 -0.71 14.11 16.53
CA ASP A 244 -1.29 15.34 17.06
C ASP A 244 -2.61 15.73 16.38
N SER A 245 -2.91 15.14 15.22
CA SER A 245 -4.20 15.29 14.55
C SER A 245 -5.29 14.38 15.12
N TRP A 246 -4.92 13.49 16.05
CA TRP A 246 -5.84 12.58 16.71
C TRP A 246 -6.23 13.10 18.09
N ASN A 247 -7.44 13.65 18.22
CA ASN A 247 -8.04 13.97 19.51
C ASN A 247 -9.03 12.86 19.88
N PRO A 248 -8.75 12.03 20.91
CA PRO A 248 -9.64 10.94 21.32
C PRO A 248 -10.99 11.44 21.87
N ASN A 249 -11.13 12.71 22.17
CA ASN A 249 -12.33 13.33 22.73
C ASN A 249 -13.25 14.00 21.72
N GLY A 250 -13.08 13.72 20.42
CA GLY A 250 -14.13 13.86 19.42
C GLY A 250 -14.72 15.24 19.22
N THR A 251 -13.91 16.27 19.02
CA THR A 251 -14.39 17.46 18.30
C THR A 251 -14.03 17.29 16.83
N ALA A 252 -15.06 17.46 15.99
CA ALA A 252 -14.94 17.31 14.54
C ALA A 252 -13.69 17.99 13.99
N TRP A 253 -12.94 17.26 13.16
CA TRP A 253 -11.86 17.82 12.37
C TRP A 253 -12.44 18.93 11.45
N THR A 254 -12.34 20.17 11.89
CA THR A 254 -12.66 21.37 11.10
C THR A 254 -11.43 21.89 10.37
N GLY A 255 -10.55 21.00 9.94
CA GLY A 255 -9.43 21.33 9.09
C GLY A 255 -9.95 21.64 7.70
N ALA A 256 -10.51 22.84 7.51
CA ALA A 256 -10.54 23.43 6.19
C ALA A 256 -9.15 23.28 5.58
N LEU A 257 -9.06 22.67 4.38
CA LEU A 257 -7.88 22.70 3.55
C LEU A 257 -7.49 24.17 3.34
N ARG A 258 -6.75 24.75 4.27
CA ARG A 258 -5.97 25.91 3.93
C ARG A 258 -4.92 25.39 2.96
N PRO A 259 -4.78 25.95 1.76
CA PRO A 259 -3.60 25.69 0.95
C PRO A 259 -2.42 25.97 1.88
N ALA A 260 -1.70 24.91 2.26
CA ALA A 260 -0.50 25.07 3.07
C ALA A 260 0.37 26.04 2.28
N ALA A 261 0.60 27.21 2.84
CA ALA A 261 1.63 28.10 2.36
C ALA A 261 2.85 27.20 2.19
N LEU A 262 3.33 27.09 0.96
CA LEU A 262 4.55 26.38 0.60
C LEU A 262 5.71 27.03 1.38
N GLY A 263 5.81 26.67 2.64
CA GLY A 263 6.93 27.01 3.51
C GLY A 263 8.14 26.31 2.92
N ARG A 264 9.08 27.10 2.50
CA ARG A 264 10.33 26.77 1.84
C ARG A 264 10.94 25.47 2.36
N LEU A 265 10.65 24.36 1.69
CA LEU A 265 11.43 23.13 1.80
C LEU A 265 12.81 23.44 1.21
N ARG A 266 13.82 23.55 2.06
CA ARG A 266 15.21 23.60 1.62
C ARG A 266 15.54 22.26 0.98
N LEU A 267 15.53 22.22 -0.34
CA LEU A 267 16.10 21.14 -1.11
C LEU A 267 17.59 21.11 -0.80
N ARG A 268 18.09 20.01 -0.24
CA ARG A 268 19.53 19.74 -0.24
C ARG A 268 19.93 19.37 -1.67
N PRO A 269 20.98 19.99 -2.24
CA PRO A 269 21.45 19.61 -3.55
C PRO A 269 21.99 18.18 -3.50
N ALA A 270 21.64 17.41 -4.52
CA ALA A 270 22.23 16.10 -4.77
C ALA A 270 23.71 16.27 -5.07
N ARG A 271 24.55 15.56 -4.33
CA ARG A 271 25.93 15.28 -4.71
C ARG A 271 26.02 13.93 -5.42
#